data_9d4cd3dbbab3ef1ae696ae104a4ec4dd
#
_entry.id   9d4cd3dbbab3ef1ae696ae104a4ec4dd
#
_cell.length_a   1.000
_cell.length_b   1.000
_cell.length_c   1.000
_cell.angle_alpha   90.00
_cell.angle_beta   90.00
_cell.angle_gamma   90.00
#
_symmetry.space_group_name_H-M   'P 1'
#
loop_
_entity.id
_entity.type
_entity.pdbx_description
1 polymer ?
#
loop_
_entity_poly.entity_id
_entity_poly.type
_entity_poly.pdbx_seq_one_letter_code
_entity_poly.pdbx_strand_id
1 'polypeptide(L)'
;ECAADCLQVCQGLQAVLAARGARFMLGATVQGFVHERSRIAAVQTSAGAIESQQFVLALGSRSHQAAQTLGLRLPVYPLKGYSITLDTTHAPSAAPRVNVTDAARKVVFARIGQRLRVAGMAELVGHDARIPAARIQSLRDATRAVFPTCHQGGDLHAWTGMRPATPTGLPVVGRWVGAP
;
A
#
# COMPACT_ATOMS: atom_id res chain seq x y z
N GLU A 1 -0.15 18.20 13.00
CA GLU A 1 -0.21 16.99 12.15
C GLU A 1 1.15 16.74 11.52
N CYS A 2 1.61 15.49 11.52
CA CYS A 2 2.89 15.09 10.92
C CYS A 2 2.63 14.25 9.67
N ALA A 3 3.44 14.47 8.63
CA ALA A 3 3.54 13.56 7.49
C ALA A 3 4.80 12.71 7.64
N ALA A 4 4.72 11.43 7.30
CA ALA A 4 5.85 10.53 7.32
C ALA A 4 5.99 9.81 5.98
N ASP A 5 7.22 9.53 5.58
CA ASP A 5 7.51 8.66 4.44
C ASP A 5 7.32 7.20 4.87
N CYS A 6 6.22 6.60 4.43
CA CYS A 6 5.85 5.23 4.78
C CYS A 6 6.95 4.22 4.41
N LEU A 7 7.67 4.42 3.30
CA LEU A 7 8.76 3.55 2.89
C LEU A 7 9.91 3.59 3.90
N GLN A 8 10.31 4.80 4.32
CA GLN A 8 11.37 4.96 5.32
C GLN A 8 10.97 4.37 6.68
N VAL A 9 9.70 4.53 7.09
CA VAL A 9 9.18 3.90 8.32
C VAL A 9 9.27 2.38 8.23
N CYS A 10 8.85 1.78 7.11
CA CYS A 10 8.92 0.33 6.91
C CYS A 10 10.38 -0.17 6.90
N GLN A 11 11.29 0.54 6.24
CA GLN A 11 12.71 0.20 6.20
C GLN A 11 13.36 0.29 7.60
N GLY A 12 13.02 1.33 8.36
CA GLY A 12 13.48 1.48 9.74
C GLY A 12 12.99 0.35 10.65
N LEU A 13 11.70 0.00 10.55
CA LEU A 13 11.13 -1.14 11.28
C LEU A 13 11.79 -2.47 10.88
N GLN A 14 12.03 -2.66 9.58
CA GLN A 14 12.74 -3.85 9.09
C GLN A 14 14.13 -3.97 9.72
N ALA A 15 14.89 -2.89 9.75
CA ALA A 15 16.23 -2.88 10.35
C ALA A 15 16.20 -3.22 11.84
N VAL A 16 15.28 -2.61 12.61
CA VAL A 16 15.10 -2.88 14.04
C VAL A 16 14.69 -4.33 14.29
N LEU A 17 13.78 -4.87 13.51
CA LEU A 17 13.31 -6.25 13.67
C LEU A 17 14.40 -7.26 13.27
N ALA A 18 15.16 -6.99 12.21
CA ALA A 18 16.29 -7.82 11.80
C ALA A 18 17.36 -7.89 12.91
N ALA A 19 17.67 -6.75 13.53
CA ALA A 19 18.59 -6.69 14.68
C ALA A 19 18.09 -7.48 15.90
N ARG A 20 16.77 -7.73 15.99
CA ARG A 20 16.14 -8.57 17.02
C ARG A 20 15.95 -10.02 16.59
N GLY A 21 16.55 -10.45 15.49
CA GLY A 21 16.52 -11.83 15.02
C GLY A 21 15.37 -12.18 14.05
N ALA A 22 14.54 -11.22 13.64
CA ALA A 22 13.54 -11.47 12.61
C ALA A 22 14.21 -11.71 11.24
N ARG A 23 13.78 -12.73 10.53
CA ARG A 23 14.26 -13.03 9.19
C ARG A 23 13.26 -12.54 8.14
N PHE A 24 13.75 -11.86 7.12
CA PHE A 24 12.97 -11.37 6.00
C PHE A 24 13.33 -12.14 4.73
N MET A 25 12.35 -12.76 4.11
CA MET A 25 12.51 -13.48 2.84
C MET A 25 11.90 -12.65 1.71
N LEU A 26 12.57 -11.54 1.37
CA LEU A 26 12.11 -10.66 0.29
C LEU A 26 12.26 -11.35 -1.06
N GLY A 27 11.28 -11.13 -1.96
CA GLY A 27 11.24 -11.80 -3.26
C GLY A 27 10.68 -13.22 -3.24
N ALA A 28 10.42 -13.81 -2.06
CA ALA A 28 9.74 -15.09 -1.96
C ALA A 28 8.23 -14.90 -2.18
N THR A 29 7.66 -15.71 -3.07
CA THR A 29 6.22 -15.72 -3.35
C THR A 29 5.55 -16.87 -2.62
N VAL A 30 4.50 -16.59 -1.85
CA VAL A 30 3.66 -17.63 -1.25
C VAL A 30 2.88 -18.34 -2.35
N GLN A 31 3.01 -19.67 -2.42
CA GLN A 31 2.39 -20.53 -3.43
C GLN A 31 1.23 -21.36 -2.86
N GLY A 32 1.25 -21.62 -1.54
CA GLY A 32 0.20 -22.42 -0.90
C GLY A 32 0.51 -22.69 0.58
N PHE A 33 -0.30 -23.58 1.14
CA PHE A 33 -0.20 -23.99 2.54
C PHE A 33 -0.18 -25.50 2.63
N VAL A 34 0.67 -26.01 3.51
CA VAL A 34 0.71 -27.44 3.85
C VAL A 34 -0.12 -27.66 5.10
N HIS A 35 -1.07 -28.55 5.02
CA HIS A 35 -1.96 -28.90 6.13
C HIS A 35 -1.54 -30.22 6.79
N GLU A 36 -1.55 -30.22 8.10
CA GLU A 36 -1.48 -31.42 8.91
C GLU A 36 -2.73 -31.48 9.81
N ARG A 37 -3.60 -32.44 9.55
CA ARG A 37 -4.91 -32.51 10.22
C ARG A 37 -5.68 -31.19 10.08
N SER A 38 -6.02 -30.52 11.17
CA SER A 38 -6.77 -29.24 11.19
C SER A 38 -5.90 -27.99 11.34
N ARG A 39 -4.58 -28.08 11.12
CA ARG A 39 -3.66 -26.92 11.26
C ARG A 39 -2.81 -26.74 10.01
N ILE A 40 -2.36 -25.51 9.80
CA ILE A 40 -1.29 -25.22 8.84
C ILE A 40 0.02 -25.63 9.50
N ALA A 41 0.79 -26.48 8.82
CA ALA A 41 2.12 -26.93 9.27
C ALA A 41 3.23 -26.13 8.60
N ALA A 42 3.05 -25.75 7.32
CA ALA A 42 4.03 -24.97 6.58
C ALA A 42 3.37 -24.05 5.56
N VAL A 43 4.10 -22.99 5.17
CA VAL A 43 3.80 -22.16 4.00
C VAL A 43 4.75 -22.57 2.87
N GLN A 44 4.19 -22.97 1.75
CA GLN A 44 4.95 -23.25 0.54
C GLN A 44 5.29 -21.95 -0.17
N THR A 45 6.56 -21.71 -0.43
CA THR A 45 7.04 -20.52 -1.13
C THR A 45 7.90 -20.86 -2.33
N SER A 46 8.19 -19.88 -3.21
CA SER A 46 9.13 -20.03 -4.31
C SER A 46 10.58 -20.31 -3.84
N ALA A 47 10.88 -20.09 -2.58
CA ALA A 47 12.19 -20.35 -1.96
C ALA A 47 12.20 -21.61 -1.06
N GLY A 48 11.14 -22.43 -1.12
CA GLY A 48 10.98 -23.64 -0.29
C GLY A 48 9.86 -23.51 0.75
N ALA A 49 9.65 -24.59 1.51
CA ALA A 49 8.65 -24.63 2.56
C ALA A 49 9.19 -23.95 3.85
N ILE A 50 8.31 -23.21 4.52
CA ILE A 50 8.62 -22.57 5.81
C ILE A 50 7.68 -23.16 6.85
N GLU A 51 8.26 -23.93 7.77
CA GLU A 51 7.55 -24.52 8.90
C GLU A 51 7.45 -23.54 10.07
N SER A 52 6.31 -23.56 10.78
CA SER A 52 6.12 -22.78 12.00
C SER A 52 4.98 -23.35 12.84
N GLN A 53 4.93 -22.96 14.09
CA GLN A 53 3.82 -23.27 14.99
C GLN A 53 2.63 -22.31 14.83
N GLN A 54 2.90 -21.08 14.37
CA GLN A 54 1.89 -20.05 14.19
C GLN A 54 2.15 -19.27 12.91
N PHE A 55 1.09 -18.91 12.22
CA PHE A 55 1.14 -18.13 10.98
C PHE A 55 0.24 -16.90 11.11
N VAL A 56 0.72 -15.79 10.57
CA VAL A 56 -0.06 -14.54 10.50
C VAL A 56 -0.25 -14.17 9.05
N LEU A 57 -1.52 -14.06 8.63
CA LEU A 57 -1.89 -13.62 7.30
C LEU A 57 -2.04 -12.09 7.29
N ALA A 58 -1.06 -11.38 6.74
CA ALA A 58 -1.02 -9.92 6.70
C ALA A 58 -0.65 -9.41 5.28
N LEU A 59 -1.31 -9.95 4.25
CA LEU A 59 -1.00 -9.69 2.83
C LEU A 59 -1.76 -8.49 2.23
N GLY A 60 -2.37 -7.65 3.07
CA GLY A 60 -3.14 -6.49 2.61
C GLY A 60 -4.25 -6.90 1.63
N SER A 61 -4.30 -6.29 0.45
CA SER A 61 -5.32 -6.58 -0.57
C SER A 61 -5.26 -8.00 -1.14
N ARG A 62 -4.15 -8.71 -0.98
CA ARG A 62 -4.00 -10.12 -1.40
C ARG A 62 -4.42 -11.12 -0.34
N SER A 63 -4.76 -10.68 0.87
CA SER A 63 -5.20 -11.56 1.96
C SER A 63 -6.44 -12.39 1.59
N HIS A 64 -7.37 -11.81 0.82
CA HIS A 64 -8.56 -12.52 0.34
C HIS A 64 -8.20 -13.77 -0.48
N GLN A 65 -7.27 -13.64 -1.43
CA GLN A 65 -6.85 -14.75 -2.30
C GLN A 65 -6.19 -15.89 -1.50
N ALA A 66 -5.27 -15.54 -0.60
CA ALA A 66 -4.61 -16.53 0.25
C ALA A 66 -5.60 -17.19 1.25
N ALA A 67 -6.54 -16.42 1.80
CA ALA A 67 -7.57 -16.95 2.69
C ALA A 67 -8.51 -17.92 1.98
N GLN A 68 -8.87 -17.68 0.72
CA GLN A 68 -9.73 -18.58 -0.06
C GLN A 68 -9.16 -19.99 -0.19
N THR A 69 -7.83 -20.14 -0.33
CA THR A 69 -7.18 -21.45 -0.38
C THR A 69 -7.25 -22.21 0.94
N LEU A 70 -7.58 -21.50 2.03
CA LEU A 70 -7.80 -22.03 3.37
C LEU A 70 -9.30 -22.20 3.69
N GLY A 71 -10.21 -22.04 2.71
CA GLY A 71 -11.65 -22.08 2.93
C GLY A 71 -12.23 -20.85 3.65
N LEU A 72 -11.41 -19.83 3.93
CA LEU A 72 -11.82 -18.63 4.64
C LEU A 72 -12.21 -17.50 3.67
N ARG A 73 -13.39 -16.92 3.88
CA ARG A 73 -13.86 -15.76 3.10
C ARG A 73 -13.54 -14.48 3.85
N LEU A 74 -12.56 -13.71 3.36
CA LEU A 74 -12.26 -12.37 3.87
C LEU A 74 -12.86 -11.33 2.94
N PRO A 75 -13.69 -10.40 3.43
CA PRO A 75 -14.31 -9.35 2.62
C PRO A 75 -13.32 -8.20 2.39
N VAL A 76 -12.14 -8.50 1.84
CA VAL A 76 -11.10 -7.53 1.51
C VAL A 76 -11.01 -7.39 0.00
N TYR A 77 -11.18 -6.17 -0.51
CA TYR A 77 -11.11 -5.86 -1.92
C TYR A 77 -9.97 -4.85 -2.22
N PRO A 78 -9.22 -5.01 -3.31
CA PRO A 78 -8.20 -4.06 -3.72
C PRO A 78 -8.84 -2.77 -4.24
N LEU A 79 -8.69 -1.69 -3.49
CA LEU A 79 -9.13 -0.36 -3.89
C LEU A 79 -7.93 0.40 -4.43
N LYS A 80 -7.87 0.57 -5.76
CA LYS A 80 -6.76 1.20 -6.46
C LYS A 80 -6.75 2.71 -6.26
N GLY A 81 -5.60 3.25 -5.92
CA GLY A 81 -5.34 4.68 -5.85
C GLY A 81 -4.11 5.06 -6.67
N TYR A 82 -3.99 6.34 -7.00
CA TYR A 82 -2.88 6.90 -7.76
C TYR A 82 -2.19 8.01 -6.99
N SER A 83 -0.93 8.21 -7.26
CA SER A 83 -0.21 9.39 -6.80
C SER A 83 0.82 9.85 -7.80
N ILE A 84 1.12 11.15 -7.74
CA ILE A 84 2.29 11.74 -8.36
C ILE A 84 3.18 12.31 -7.26
N THR A 85 4.48 12.31 -7.51
CA THR A 85 5.45 12.96 -6.63
C THR A 85 6.21 13.99 -7.46
N LEU A 86 6.23 15.22 -6.99
CA LEU A 86 6.86 16.37 -7.62
C LEU A 86 8.06 16.79 -6.78
N ASP A 87 9.16 17.12 -7.40
CA ASP A 87 10.28 17.77 -6.73
C ASP A 87 9.95 19.26 -6.45
N THR A 88 10.18 19.69 -5.23
CA THR A 88 9.96 21.07 -4.78
C THR A 88 11.25 21.77 -4.39
N THR A 89 12.40 21.20 -4.71
CA THR A 89 13.73 21.73 -4.34
C THR A 89 13.93 23.16 -4.88
N HIS A 90 13.53 23.41 -6.12
CA HIS A 90 13.70 24.71 -6.78
C HIS A 90 12.63 25.75 -6.42
N ALA A 91 11.51 25.33 -5.84
CA ALA A 91 10.44 26.22 -5.42
C ALA A 91 9.77 25.72 -4.12
N PRO A 92 10.48 25.71 -2.97
CA PRO A 92 9.97 25.13 -1.75
C PRO A 92 8.72 25.82 -1.19
N SER A 93 8.54 27.09 -1.51
CA SER A 93 7.35 27.88 -1.10
C SER A 93 6.11 27.61 -1.94
N ALA A 94 6.25 26.97 -3.10
CA ALA A 94 5.14 26.60 -3.97
C ALA A 94 4.34 25.39 -3.45
N ALA A 95 4.91 24.61 -2.53
CA ALA A 95 4.25 23.47 -1.90
C ALA A 95 3.72 23.81 -0.50
N PRO A 96 2.62 23.19 -0.06
CA PRO A 96 2.06 23.43 1.28
C PRO A 96 3.04 23.00 2.37
N ARG A 97 3.00 23.67 3.53
CA ARG A 97 3.77 23.28 4.72
C ARG A 97 3.05 22.23 5.57
N VAL A 98 1.75 22.11 5.37
CA VAL A 98 0.86 21.16 6.07
C VAL A 98 0.17 20.27 5.04
N ASN A 99 -0.38 19.15 5.49
CA ASN A 99 -1.22 18.32 4.61
C ASN A 99 -2.50 19.07 4.24
N VAL A 100 -2.83 19.10 2.97
CA VAL A 100 -4.04 19.73 2.44
C VAL A 100 -4.90 18.67 1.78
N THR A 101 -6.18 18.64 2.09
CA THR A 101 -7.15 17.75 1.44
C THR A 101 -8.17 18.59 0.67
N ASP A 102 -8.20 18.41 -0.65
CA ASP A 102 -9.28 18.89 -1.50
C ASP A 102 -10.41 17.86 -1.45
N ALA A 103 -11.40 18.13 -0.61
CA ALA A 103 -12.53 17.21 -0.42
C ALA A 103 -13.41 17.08 -1.68
N ALA A 104 -13.50 18.13 -2.48
CA ALA A 104 -14.31 18.13 -3.71
C ALA A 104 -13.68 17.23 -4.78
N ARG A 105 -12.37 17.29 -4.96
CA ARG A 105 -11.63 16.46 -5.93
C ARG A 105 -11.17 15.12 -5.36
N LYS A 106 -11.33 14.89 -4.05
CA LYS A 106 -10.81 13.69 -3.35
C LYS A 106 -9.31 13.52 -3.53
N VAL A 107 -8.55 14.62 -3.40
CA VAL A 107 -7.10 14.65 -3.58
C VAL A 107 -6.44 15.16 -2.30
N VAL A 108 -5.37 14.51 -1.91
CA VAL A 108 -4.53 14.89 -0.75
C VAL A 108 -3.17 15.35 -1.25
N PHE A 109 -2.71 16.48 -0.72
CA PHE A 109 -1.40 17.06 -0.96
C PHE A 109 -0.59 16.94 0.33
N ALA A 110 0.53 16.23 0.27
CA ALA A 110 1.40 16.02 1.43
C ALA A 110 2.84 16.35 1.07
N ARG A 111 3.46 17.25 1.84
CA ARG A 111 4.90 17.54 1.70
C ARG A 111 5.70 16.50 2.50
N ILE A 112 6.63 15.84 1.84
CA ILE A 112 7.55 14.86 2.42
C ILE A 112 8.97 15.31 2.10
N GLY A 113 9.61 16.01 3.02
CA GLY A 113 10.91 16.65 2.78
C GLY A 113 10.82 17.69 1.67
N GLN A 114 11.59 17.50 0.61
CA GLN A 114 11.64 18.38 -0.58
C GLN A 114 10.74 17.87 -1.72
N ARG A 115 9.75 17.04 -1.41
CA ARG A 115 8.83 16.47 -2.40
C ARG A 115 7.39 16.79 -2.02
N LEU A 116 6.58 17.11 -3.01
CA LEU A 116 5.12 17.16 -2.88
C LEU A 116 4.53 15.88 -3.44
N ARG A 117 3.91 15.10 -2.57
CA ARG A 117 3.12 13.94 -2.97
C ARG A 117 1.66 14.34 -3.09
N VAL A 118 1.11 14.09 -4.27
CA VAL A 118 -0.31 14.32 -4.57
C VAL A 118 -0.96 12.97 -4.82
N ALA A 119 -1.93 12.61 -4.00
CA ALA A 119 -2.57 11.29 -4.05
C ALA A 119 -4.09 11.44 -4.09
N GLY A 120 -4.73 10.60 -4.88
CA GLY A 120 -6.19 10.64 -4.98
C GLY A 120 -6.77 9.43 -5.68
N MET A 121 -8.07 9.51 -5.91
CA MET A 121 -8.88 8.53 -6.59
C MET A 121 -9.05 7.21 -5.84
N ALA A 122 -10.09 6.50 -6.22
CA ALA A 122 -10.41 5.18 -5.75
C ALA A 122 -11.13 4.42 -6.87
N GLU A 123 -10.54 3.31 -7.33
CA GLU A 123 -11.08 2.50 -8.42
C GLU A 123 -11.22 1.04 -8.02
N LEU A 124 -12.33 0.44 -8.41
CA LEU A 124 -12.65 -0.97 -8.22
C LEU A 124 -12.31 -1.74 -9.50
N VAL A 125 -11.03 -2.03 -9.70
CA VAL A 125 -10.50 -2.66 -10.93
C VAL A 125 -9.70 -3.93 -10.64
N GLY A 126 -9.92 -4.53 -9.47
CA GLY A 126 -9.14 -5.68 -9.04
C GLY A 126 -7.67 -5.30 -8.83
N HIS A 127 -6.76 -6.22 -9.17
CA HIS A 127 -5.31 -6.01 -9.04
C HIS A 127 -4.67 -5.45 -10.33
N ASP A 128 -5.41 -4.73 -11.16
CA ASP A 128 -4.85 -4.07 -12.34
C ASP A 128 -3.87 -2.96 -11.94
N ALA A 129 -2.57 -3.15 -12.17
CA ALA A 129 -1.51 -2.21 -11.80
C ALA A 129 -1.17 -1.17 -12.90
N ARG A 130 -1.89 -1.14 -14.03
CA ARG A 130 -1.65 -0.14 -15.08
C ARG A 130 -1.93 1.26 -14.58
N ILE A 131 -1.17 2.24 -15.04
CA ILE A 131 -1.33 3.66 -14.69
C ILE A 131 -1.82 4.41 -15.94
N PRO A 132 -3.13 4.63 -16.11
CA PRO A 132 -3.64 5.38 -17.25
C PRO A 132 -3.17 6.85 -17.20
N ALA A 133 -2.71 7.38 -18.34
CA ALA A 133 -2.22 8.76 -18.44
C ALA A 133 -3.28 9.79 -17.99
N ALA A 134 -4.56 9.53 -18.27
CA ALA A 134 -5.65 10.40 -17.85
C ALA A 134 -5.76 10.55 -16.32
N ARG A 135 -5.40 9.52 -15.54
CA ARG A 135 -5.41 9.59 -14.07
C ARG A 135 -4.29 10.47 -13.54
N ILE A 136 -3.12 10.36 -14.16
CA ILE A 136 -1.98 11.23 -13.83
C ILE A 136 -2.28 12.67 -14.21
N GLN A 137 -2.90 12.89 -15.39
CA GLN A 137 -3.31 14.22 -15.82
C GLN A 137 -4.30 14.85 -14.84
N SER A 138 -5.29 14.10 -14.35
CA SER A 138 -6.25 14.60 -13.35
C SER A 138 -5.56 15.05 -12.05
N LEU A 139 -4.52 14.33 -11.57
CA LEU A 139 -3.74 14.78 -10.40
C LEU A 139 -2.92 16.03 -10.69
N ARG A 140 -2.37 16.15 -11.90
CA ARG A 140 -1.66 17.36 -12.33
C ARG A 140 -2.58 18.57 -12.38
N ASP A 141 -3.78 18.41 -12.91
CA ASP A 141 -4.76 19.48 -13.02
C ASP A 141 -5.28 19.90 -11.64
N ALA A 142 -5.52 18.95 -10.74
CA ALA A 142 -5.83 19.25 -9.34
C ALA A 142 -4.68 20.01 -8.65
N THR A 143 -3.43 19.64 -8.93
CA THR A 143 -2.26 20.35 -8.39
C THR A 143 -2.19 21.77 -8.90
N ARG A 144 -2.38 22.01 -10.21
CA ARG A 144 -2.39 23.36 -10.79
C ARG A 144 -3.49 24.24 -10.21
N ALA A 145 -4.67 23.65 -9.99
CA ALA A 145 -5.80 24.39 -9.46
C ALA A 145 -5.57 24.88 -8.02
N VAL A 146 -4.86 24.12 -7.21
CA VAL A 146 -4.63 24.46 -5.78
C VAL A 146 -3.27 25.14 -5.57
N PHE A 147 -2.25 24.71 -6.30
CA PHE A 147 -0.86 25.20 -6.20
C PHE A 147 -0.33 25.56 -7.58
N PRO A 148 -0.78 26.68 -8.17
CA PRO A 148 -0.47 27.05 -9.57
C PRO A 148 1.02 27.31 -9.81
N THR A 149 1.73 27.71 -8.76
CA THR A 149 3.18 27.98 -8.81
C THR A 149 4.04 26.73 -8.59
N CYS A 150 3.43 25.59 -8.21
CA CYS A 150 4.17 24.36 -8.06
C CYS A 150 4.62 23.85 -9.42
N HIS A 151 5.96 23.82 -9.63
CA HIS A 151 6.54 23.44 -10.90
C HIS A 151 6.25 21.98 -11.25
N GLN A 152 5.70 21.76 -12.44
CA GLN A 152 5.30 20.42 -12.91
C GLN A 152 6.16 19.92 -14.08
N GLY A 153 7.25 20.62 -14.37
CA GLY A 153 8.14 20.32 -15.48
C GLY A 153 9.37 19.47 -15.13
N GLY A 154 9.55 19.11 -13.86
CA GLY A 154 10.62 18.23 -13.40
C GLY A 154 10.21 16.74 -13.44
N ASP A 155 11.08 15.90 -12.88
CA ASP A 155 10.82 14.45 -12.75
C ASP A 155 9.54 14.19 -11.96
N LEU A 156 8.52 13.77 -12.69
CA LEU A 156 7.24 13.38 -12.14
C LEU A 156 7.24 11.86 -11.95
N HIS A 157 7.26 11.41 -10.69
CA HIS A 157 7.14 10.00 -10.39
C HIS A 157 5.66 9.63 -10.18
N ALA A 158 5.10 8.92 -11.16
CA ALA A 158 3.75 8.36 -11.07
C ALA A 158 3.78 6.99 -10.36
N TRP A 159 2.81 6.76 -9.49
CA TRP A 159 2.69 5.51 -8.75
C TRP A 159 1.24 5.12 -8.54
N THR A 160 0.99 3.81 -8.43
CA THR A 160 -0.30 3.24 -8.06
C THR A 160 -0.16 2.21 -6.97
N GLY A 161 -1.19 2.05 -6.15
CA GLY A 161 -1.22 1.04 -5.10
C GLY A 161 -2.64 0.61 -4.77
N MET A 162 -2.73 -0.59 -4.18
CA MET A 162 -3.99 -1.22 -3.81
C MET A 162 -4.19 -1.11 -2.29
N ARG A 163 -5.19 -0.35 -1.86
CA ARG A 163 -5.61 -0.32 -0.46
C ARG A 163 -6.44 -1.57 -0.17
N PRO A 164 -6.22 -2.27 0.95
CA PRO A 164 -7.12 -3.33 1.41
C PRO A 164 -8.40 -2.69 1.95
N ALA A 165 -9.45 -2.65 1.15
CA ALA A 165 -10.72 -2.08 1.55
C ALA A 165 -11.68 -3.18 2.03
N THR A 166 -12.40 -2.90 3.12
CA THR A 166 -13.49 -3.73 3.63
C THR A 166 -14.82 -2.98 3.47
N PRO A 167 -15.96 -3.67 3.37
CA PRO A 167 -17.27 -3.02 3.22
C PRO A 167 -17.61 -2.04 4.35
N THR A 168 -17.13 -2.30 5.56
CA THR A 168 -17.37 -1.47 6.74
C THR A 168 -16.30 -0.41 6.98
N GLY A 169 -15.17 -0.45 6.25
CA GLY A 169 -14.00 0.38 6.51
C GLY A 169 -13.17 -0.06 7.72
N LEU A 170 -13.63 -1.05 8.50
CA LEU A 170 -12.92 -1.56 9.67
C LEU A 170 -11.90 -2.64 9.28
N PRO A 171 -10.74 -2.72 9.97
CA PRO A 171 -9.78 -3.79 9.75
C PRO A 171 -10.35 -5.13 10.21
N VAL A 172 -9.98 -6.20 9.51
CA VAL A 172 -10.28 -7.58 9.92
C VAL A 172 -9.12 -8.08 10.78
N VAL A 173 -9.38 -8.28 12.07
CA VAL A 173 -8.41 -8.80 13.03
C VAL A 173 -9.05 -9.95 13.79
N GLY A 174 -8.39 -11.09 13.82
CA GLY A 174 -8.92 -12.25 14.52
C GLY A 174 -8.08 -13.49 14.35
N ARG A 175 -8.42 -14.53 15.09
CA ARG A 175 -7.84 -15.86 14.97
C ARG A 175 -8.76 -16.75 14.16
N TRP A 176 -8.21 -17.44 13.18
CA TRP A 176 -8.92 -18.50 12.49
C TRP A 176 -8.73 -19.81 13.26
N VAL A 177 -9.85 -20.44 13.63
CA VAL A 177 -9.88 -21.67 14.42
C VAL A 177 -10.33 -22.80 13.50
N GLY A 178 -9.41 -23.29 12.68
CA GLY A 178 -9.59 -24.48 11.87
C GLY A 178 -10.52 -24.33 10.67
N ALA A 179 -10.20 -25.07 9.61
CA ALA A 179 -11.20 -25.53 8.66
C ALA A 179 -11.86 -26.80 9.23
N PRO A 180 -13.11 -27.05 8.88
CA PRO A 180 -13.73 -28.33 9.18
C PRO A 180 -13.00 -29.49 8.53
#